data_97e6387e57133d02eef7998082092d76
#
_entry.id   97e6387e57133d02eef7998082092d76
#
_cell.length_a   1.000
_cell.length_b   1.000
_cell.length_c   1.000
_cell.angle_alpha   90.00
_cell.angle_beta   90.00
_cell.angle_gamma   90.00
#
_symmetry.space_group_name_H-M   'P 1'
#
loop_
_entity.id
_entity.type
_entity.pdbx_description
1 polymer ?
#
loop_
_entity_poly.entity_id
_entity_poly.type
_entity_poly.pdbx_seq_one_letter_code
_entity_poly.pdbx_strand_id
1 'polypeptide(L)'
;MISLKMPACTHLGEGSVKAVPEIIRRENAKKVVVFTDQGVRQSGVCDVLLRELTDVSYEVLDDIPREPSYLDVEKIAGQLEAMACDLIVAIGGGSVMDTAKLCSILKGAPYTVRDLLQDPTQGRKQVKTVFLPTTCGTGSEATCNAIVAIPEESVKKGIVNDAMIPDYAVLDPLTIRHLPKAIVAATGVDALAHVVECYTSLKATDFSNMFALTGAKLIFENLVRAYEDPDDMEAKTCLLYTSP
;
A
#
# COMPACT_ATOMS: atom_id res chain seq x y z
N MET A 1 22.51 11.15 12.53
CA MET A 1 21.63 10.09 13.09
C MET A 1 20.67 9.70 11.98
N ILE A 2 20.53 8.40 11.68
CA ILE A 2 19.60 7.87 10.68
C ILE A 2 18.51 7.13 11.46
N SER A 3 17.24 7.40 11.15
CA SER A 3 16.11 6.70 11.74
C SER A 3 15.44 5.85 10.67
N LEU A 4 15.25 4.57 10.95
CA LEU A 4 14.42 3.70 10.14
C LEU A 4 13.00 3.69 10.74
N LYS A 5 12.00 3.91 9.89
CA LYS A 5 10.60 3.87 10.27
C LYS A 5 9.88 2.84 9.42
N MET A 6 9.10 2.01 10.07
CA MET A 6 8.38 0.88 9.47
C MET A 6 6.97 0.80 10.07
N PRO A 7 6.05 0.04 9.48
CA PRO A 7 4.78 -0.28 10.12
C PRO A 7 4.98 -0.81 11.54
N ALA A 8 4.10 -0.44 12.46
CA ALA A 8 4.20 -0.87 13.85
C ALA A 8 4.09 -2.41 14.00
N CYS A 9 3.37 -3.04 13.08
CA CYS A 9 3.25 -4.50 13.03
C CYS A 9 3.07 -4.95 11.58
N THR A 10 3.77 -6.03 11.20
CA THR A 10 3.63 -6.68 9.90
C THR A 10 3.26 -8.15 10.11
N HIS A 11 2.16 -8.58 9.50
CA HIS A 11 1.71 -9.97 9.46
C HIS A 11 2.10 -10.58 8.11
N LEU A 12 2.76 -11.72 8.14
CA LEU A 12 3.33 -12.38 6.97
C LEU A 12 2.79 -13.81 6.85
N GLY A 13 2.56 -14.26 5.62
CA GLY A 13 2.23 -15.65 5.33
C GLY A 13 0.83 -15.85 4.80
N GLU A 14 0.62 -17.03 4.20
CA GLU A 14 -0.68 -17.43 3.67
C GLU A 14 -1.73 -17.50 4.80
N GLY A 15 -2.84 -16.83 4.59
CA GLY A 15 -3.91 -16.69 5.57
C GLY A 15 -3.68 -15.60 6.61
N SER A 16 -2.63 -14.76 6.47
CA SER A 16 -2.39 -13.64 7.39
C SER A 16 -3.50 -12.59 7.36
N VAL A 17 -4.33 -12.54 6.32
CA VAL A 17 -5.55 -11.73 6.24
C VAL A 17 -6.47 -11.93 7.46
N LYS A 18 -6.45 -13.13 8.08
CA LYS A 18 -7.21 -13.45 9.31
C LYS A 18 -6.80 -12.62 10.52
N ALA A 19 -5.65 -11.94 10.46
CA ALA A 19 -5.26 -10.99 11.50
C ALA A 19 -6.09 -9.69 11.48
N VAL A 20 -6.71 -9.34 10.34
CA VAL A 20 -7.43 -8.06 10.20
C VAL A 20 -8.58 -7.90 11.21
N PRO A 21 -9.48 -8.89 11.44
CA PRO A 21 -10.50 -8.79 12.49
C PRO A 21 -9.91 -8.60 13.90
N GLU A 22 -8.75 -9.19 14.18
CA GLU A 22 -8.08 -9.02 15.47
C GLU A 22 -7.50 -7.62 15.63
N ILE A 23 -6.93 -7.07 14.55
CA ILE A 23 -6.46 -5.67 14.51
C ILE A 23 -7.62 -4.72 14.77
N ILE A 24 -8.77 -4.92 14.09
CA ILE A 24 -9.98 -4.11 14.28
C ILE A 24 -10.43 -4.14 15.74
N ARG A 25 -10.43 -5.32 16.38
CA ARG A 25 -10.77 -5.45 17.81
C ARG A 25 -9.75 -4.77 18.71
N ARG A 26 -8.44 -4.93 18.43
CA ARG A 26 -7.34 -4.30 19.17
C ARG A 26 -7.46 -2.77 19.15
N GLU A 27 -7.78 -2.22 17.97
CA GLU A 27 -7.95 -0.79 17.77
C GLU A 27 -9.31 -0.27 18.24
N ASN A 28 -10.18 -1.17 18.72
CA ASN A 28 -11.55 -0.86 19.14
C ASN A 28 -12.35 -0.11 18.05
N ALA A 29 -12.01 -0.35 16.77
CA ALA A 29 -12.68 0.30 15.65
C ALA A 29 -14.09 -0.26 15.48
N LYS A 30 -15.07 0.63 15.31
CA LYS A 30 -16.49 0.30 15.13
C LYS A 30 -16.95 0.55 13.69
N LYS A 31 -16.26 1.41 12.98
CA LYS A 31 -16.56 1.84 11.61
C LYS A 31 -15.31 1.71 10.76
N VAL A 32 -15.27 0.69 9.95
CA VAL A 32 -14.17 0.40 9.04
C VAL A 32 -14.52 0.87 7.64
N VAL A 33 -13.59 1.55 6.97
CA VAL A 33 -13.72 1.86 5.55
C VAL A 33 -12.66 1.07 4.78
N VAL A 34 -13.13 0.23 3.86
CA VAL A 34 -12.28 -0.58 2.99
C VAL A 34 -11.99 0.20 1.70
N PHE A 35 -10.73 0.50 1.45
CA PHE A 35 -10.25 1.11 0.21
C PHE A 35 -9.80 0.03 -0.76
N THR A 36 -10.28 0.11 -1.99
CA THR A 36 -9.89 -0.81 -3.07
C THR A 36 -10.12 -0.14 -4.44
N ASP A 37 -9.93 -0.87 -5.52
CA ASP A 37 -10.26 -0.44 -6.87
C ASP A 37 -11.16 -1.46 -7.59
N GLN A 38 -11.78 -1.03 -8.70
CA GLN A 38 -12.68 -1.87 -9.49
C GLN A 38 -12.01 -3.13 -10.03
N GLY A 39 -10.70 -3.07 -10.36
CA GLY A 39 -9.95 -4.22 -10.86
C GLY A 39 -9.78 -5.29 -9.77
N VAL A 40 -9.42 -4.88 -8.56
CA VAL A 40 -9.30 -5.76 -7.39
C VAL A 40 -10.67 -6.35 -7.01
N ARG A 41 -11.74 -5.54 -7.07
CA ARG A 41 -13.12 -6.01 -6.84
C ARG A 41 -13.54 -7.07 -7.87
N GLN A 42 -13.38 -6.78 -9.16
CA GLN A 42 -13.79 -7.67 -10.25
C GLN A 42 -12.97 -8.97 -10.31
N SER A 43 -11.71 -8.94 -9.87
CA SER A 43 -10.86 -10.14 -9.79
C SER A 43 -11.26 -11.10 -8.66
N GLY A 44 -12.11 -10.65 -7.72
CA GLY A 44 -12.48 -11.43 -6.52
C GLY A 44 -11.40 -11.41 -5.43
N VAL A 45 -10.28 -10.73 -5.62
CA VAL A 45 -9.20 -10.65 -4.61
C VAL A 45 -9.67 -9.92 -3.35
N CYS A 46 -10.53 -8.91 -3.50
CA CYS A 46 -11.12 -8.21 -2.35
C CYS A 46 -11.91 -9.16 -1.44
N ASP A 47 -12.49 -10.23 -1.98
CA ASP A 47 -13.29 -11.20 -1.22
C ASP A 47 -12.44 -11.98 -0.21
N VAL A 48 -11.12 -12.07 -0.42
CA VAL A 48 -10.19 -12.68 0.55
C VAL A 48 -10.27 -11.93 1.88
N LEU A 49 -10.34 -10.59 1.83
CA LEU A 49 -10.51 -9.76 3.01
C LEU A 49 -11.96 -9.75 3.50
N LEU A 50 -12.93 -9.51 2.60
CA LEU A 50 -14.33 -9.28 3.00
C LEU A 50 -14.97 -10.48 3.70
N ARG A 51 -14.53 -11.70 3.38
CA ARG A 51 -14.97 -12.93 4.06
C ARG A 51 -14.55 -13.00 5.53
N GLU A 52 -13.47 -12.33 5.89
CA GLU A 52 -13.00 -12.27 7.28
C GLU A 52 -13.74 -11.18 8.10
N LEU A 53 -14.45 -10.24 7.43
CA LEU A 53 -15.11 -9.10 8.07
C LEU A 53 -16.60 -9.37 8.41
N THR A 54 -17.00 -10.61 8.64
CA THR A 54 -18.42 -11.00 8.84
C THR A 54 -19.10 -10.28 10.01
N ASP A 55 -18.36 -10.01 11.08
CA ASP A 55 -18.86 -9.38 12.31
C ASP A 55 -18.45 -7.90 12.43
N VAL A 56 -18.00 -7.30 11.33
CA VAL A 56 -17.49 -5.94 11.30
C VAL A 56 -18.41 -5.06 10.46
N SER A 57 -18.81 -3.90 10.98
CA SER A 57 -19.50 -2.88 10.18
C SER A 57 -18.48 -2.17 9.31
N TYR A 58 -18.58 -2.32 7.98
CA TYR A 58 -17.69 -1.66 7.04
C TYR A 58 -18.44 -1.04 5.86
N GLU A 59 -17.83 -0.04 5.26
CA GLU A 59 -18.19 0.54 3.98
C GLU A 59 -17.04 0.37 3.00
N VAL A 60 -17.31 0.35 1.68
CA VAL A 60 -16.27 0.15 0.66
C VAL A 60 -16.18 1.38 -0.23
N LEU A 61 -14.99 1.93 -0.38
CA LEU A 61 -14.62 2.92 -1.39
C LEU A 61 -13.81 2.21 -2.48
N ASP A 62 -14.39 2.04 -3.66
CA ASP A 62 -13.82 1.27 -4.76
C ASP A 62 -13.70 2.05 -6.08
N ASP A 63 -13.93 3.34 -6.06
CA ASP A 63 -13.81 4.23 -7.22
C ASP A 63 -12.43 4.91 -7.34
N ILE A 64 -11.39 4.27 -6.78
CA ILE A 64 -10.02 4.77 -6.84
C ILE A 64 -9.45 4.51 -8.24
N PRO A 65 -9.09 5.56 -9.00
CA PRO A 65 -8.54 5.39 -10.34
C PRO A 65 -7.09 4.90 -10.29
N ARG A 66 -6.63 4.34 -11.39
CA ARG A 66 -5.19 4.12 -11.60
C ARG A 66 -4.50 5.47 -11.68
N GLU A 67 -3.33 5.59 -11.06
CA GLU A 67 -2.54 6.82 -11.05
C GLU A 67 -3.36 8.06 -10.63
N PRO A 68 -3.91 8.07 -9.40
CA PRO A 68 -4.83 9.10 -8.95
C PRO A 68 -4.16 10.49 -8.99
N SER A 69 -4.88 11.47 -9.49
CA SER A 69 -4.49 12.87 -9.36
C SER A 69 -4.77 13.37 -7.95
N TYR A 70 -4.15 14.49 -7.59
CA TYR A 70 -4.45 15.14 -6.32
C TYR A 70 -5.95 15.50 -6.18
N LEU A 71 -6.63 15.82 -7.31
CA LEU A 71 -8.08 16.09 -7.33
C LEU A 71 -8.90 14.83 -7.05
N ASP A 72 -8.49 13.68 -7.58
CA ASP A 72 -9.15 12.41 -7.27
C ASP A 72 -9.03 12.07 -5.79
N VAL A 73 -7.85 12.29 -5.20
CA VAL A 73 -7.63 12.08 -3.77
C VAL A 73 -8.48 13.03 -2.93
N GLU A 74 -8.59 14.31 -3.29
CA GLU A 74 -9.44 15.28 -2.58
C GLU A 74 -10.93 14.89 -2.65
N LYS A 75 -11.39 14.39 -3.80
CA LYS A 75 -12.75 13.86 -3.96
C LYS A 75 -12.99 12.67 -3.03
N ILE A 76 -12.07 11.70 -3.00
CA ILE A 76 -12.17 10.50 -2.16
C ILE A 76 -12.08 10.88 -0.67
N ALA A 77 -11.21 11.81 -0.31
CA ALA A 77 -11.13 12.34 1.06
C ALA A 77 -12.46 13.01 1.48
N GLY A 78 -13.12 13.74 0.58
CA GLY A 78 -14.44 14.31 0.82
C GLY A 78 -15.53 13.23 1.02
N GLN A 79 -15.47 12.12 0.29
CA GLN A 79 -16.36 10.98 0.53
C GLN A 79 -16.09 10.36 1.92
N LEU A 80 -14.81 10.14 2.27
CA LEU A 80 -14.44 9.62 3.58
C LEU A 80 -14.85 10.56 4.72
N GLU A 81 -14.80 11.87 4.51
CA GLU A 81 -15.23 12.85 5.52
C GLU A 81 -16.72 12.71 5.88
N ALA A 82 -17.54 12.37 4.88
CA ALA A 82 -18.97 12.12 5.09
C ALA A 82 -19.26 10.78 5.80
N MET A 83 -18.25 9.88 5.85
CA MET A 83 -18.38 8.57 6.48
C MET A 83 -17.87 8.62 7.93
N ALA A 84 -18.50 7.87 8.81
CA ALA A 84 -17.89 7.54 10.09
C ALA A 84 -16.75 6.53 9.85
N CYS A 85 -15.51 6.89 10.20
CA CYS A 85 -14.35 6.05 9.97
C CYS A 85 -13.39 6.08 11.15
N ASP A 86 -13.20 4.92 11.78
CA ASP A 86 -12.26 4.72 12.89
C ASP A 86 -10.98 4.05 12.40
N LEU A 87 -11.06 3.28 11.31
CA LEU A 87 -9.95 2.53 10.75
C LEU A 87 -10.10 2.40 9.22
N ILE A 88 -9.04 2.65 8.50
CA ILE A 88 -8.95 2.39 7.07
C ILE A 88 -8.26 1.04 6.84
N VAL A 89 -8.90 0.17 6.06
CA VAL A 89 -8.29 -1.07 5.57
C VAL A 89 -8.15 -0.95 4.05
N ALA A 90 -6.94 -0.91 3.53
CA ALA A 90 -6.70 -0.81 2.08
C ALA A 90 -6.24 -2.16 1.52
N ILE A 91 -6.95 -2.66 0.52
CA ILE A 91 -6.58 -3.84 -0.27
C ILE A 91 -6.46 -3.46 -1.74
N GLY A 92 -5.22 -3.43 -2.24
CA GLY A 92 -4.96 -2.96 -3.60
C GLY A 92 -3.48 -2.79 -3.92
N GLY A 93 -3.19 -2.21 -5.06
CA GLY A 93 -1.85 -1.78 -5.45
C GLY A 93 -1.47 -0.41 -4.88
N GLY A 94 -0.34 0.12 -5.34
CA GLY A 94 0.19 1.42 -4.87
C GLY A 94 -0.83 2.56 -4.95
N SER A 95 -1.60 2.68 -6.05
CA SER A 95 -2.63 3.74 -6.20
C SER A 95 -3.67 3.73 -5.08
N VAL A 96 -4.14 2.54 -4.70
CA VAL A 96 -5.11 2.37 -3.60
C VAL A 96 -4.48 2.74 -2.27
N MET A 97 -3.29 2.21 -1.99
CA MET A 97 -2.60 2.41 -0.72
C MET A 97 -2.15 3.88 -0.55
N ASP A 98 -1.64 4.52 -1.60
CA ASP A 98 -1.23 5.92 -1.55
C ASP A 98 -2.43 6.86 -1.33
N THR A 99 -3.58 6.56 -1.98
CA THR A 99 -4.83 7.28 -1.71
C THR A 99 -5.27 7.10 -0.26
N ALA A 100 -5.23 5.88 0.26
CA ALA A 100 -5.59 5.60 1.65
C ALA A 100 -4.65 6.28 2.66
N LYS A 101 -3.33 6.36 2.37
CA LYS A 101 -2.36 7.14 3.18
C LYS A 101 -2.75 8.60 3.27
N LEU A 102 -3.00 9.23 2.12
CA LEU A 102 -3.39 10.64 2.08
C LEU A 102 -4.73 10.86 2.79
N CYS A 103 -5.73 10.03 2.52
CA CYS A 103 -7.03 10.10 3.21
C CYS A 103 -6.89 9.92 4.73
N SER A 104 -5.94 9.09 5.20
CA SER A 104 -5.70 8.87 6.63
C SER A 104 -5.18 10.10 7.37
N ILE A 105 -4.55 11.03 6.65
CA ILE A 105 -4.03 12.28 7.22
C ILE A 105 -4.90 13.49 6.87
N LEU A 106 -5.82 13.37 5.91
CA LEU A 106 -6.72 14.46 5.48
C LEU A 106 -8.05 14.48 6.25
N LYS A 107 -8.50 13.35 6.81
CA LYS A 107 -9.79 13.29 7.50
C LYS A 107 -9.84 14.25 8.69
N GLY A 108 -10.79 15.20 8.65
CA GLY A 108 -10.93 16.23 9.68
C GLY A 108 -9.76 17.23 9.75
N ALA A 109 -8.85 17.22 8.79
CA ALA A 109 -7.69 18.09 8.78
C ALA A 109 -8.02 19.47 8.16
N PRO A 110 -7.35 20.55 8.60
CA PRO A 110 -7.56 21.89 8.05
C PRO A 110 -6.76 22.17 6.75
N TYR A 111 -6.08 21.18 6.20
CA TYR A 111 -5.25 21.28 5.00
C TYR A 111 -5.74 20.32 3.90
N THR A 112 -5.38 20.64 2.66
CA THR A 112 -5.71 19.90 1.45
C THR A 112 -4.50 19.10 0.92
N VAL A 113 -4.69 18.27 -0.13
CA VAL A 113 -3.56 17.62 -0.82
C VAL A 113 -2.62 18.67 -1.43
N ARG A 114 -3.17 19.77 -1.94
CA ARG A 114 -2.38 20.86 -2.52
C ARG A 114 -1.48 21.53 -1.49
N ASP A 115 -1.96 21.71 -0.26
CA ASP A 115 -1.14 22.24 0.84
C ASP A 115 -0.02 21.26 1.21
N LEU A 116 -0.31 19.97 1.23
CA LEU A 116 0.69 18.93 1.49
C LEU A 116 1.74 18.81 0.38
N LEU A 117 1.39 19.13 -0.87
CA LEU A 117 2.35 19.21 -1.98
C LEU A 117 3.33 20.38 -1.82
N GLN A 118 2.92 21.46 -1.14
CA GLN A 118 3.78 22.61 -0.83
C GLN A 118 4.59 22.37 0.44
N ASP A 119 3.94 21.88 1.49
CA ASP A 119 4.56 21.59 2.78
C ASP A 119 4.01 20.27 3.36
N PRO A 120 4.67 19.15 3.08
CA PRO A 120 4.24 17.85 3.59
C PRO A 120 4.34 17.72 5.12
N THR A 121 5.10 18.60 5.80
CA THR A 121 5.30 18.54 7.25
C THR A 121 4.04 18.85 8.07
N GLN A 122 3.00 19.40 7.44
CA GLN A 122 1.70 19.66 8.05
C GLN A 122 0.94 18.36 8.38
N GLY A 123 1.18 17.29 7.61
CA GLY A 123 0.46 16.03 7.73
C GLY A 123 0.54 15.41 9.12
N ARG A 124 -0.62 14.99 9.66
CA ARG A 124 -0.74 14.27 10.93
C ARG A 124 -1.68 13.08 10.76
N LYS A 125 -1.33 11.93 11.35
CA LYS A 125 -2.21 10.76 11.33
C LYS A 125 -3.51 11.08 12.06
N GLN A 126 -4.62 10.95 11.36
CA GLN A 126 -5.97 11.13 11.91
C GLN A 126 -6.67 9.77 12.09
N VAL A 127 -6.46 8.86 11.14
CA VAL A 127 -7.08 7.53 11.15
C VAL A 127 -6.00 6.48 10.97
N LYS A 128 -6.03 5.43 11.78
CA LYS A 128 -5.12 4.29 11.64
C LYS A 128 -5.39 3.50 10.37
N THR A 129 -4.36 2.79 9.89
CA THR A 129 -4.40 2.11 8.60
C THR A 129 -3.89 0.67 8.68
N VAL A 130 -4.54 -0.22 7.92
CA VAL A 130 -4.13 -1.61 7.70
C VAL A 130 -4.03 -1.83 6.20
N PHE A 131 -2.87 -2.22 5.70
CA PHE A 131 -2.65 -2.34 4.26
C PHE A 131 -2.36 -3.78 3.84
N LEU A 132 -3.07 -4.20 2.78
CA LEU A 132 -2.95 -5.51 2.15
C LEU A 132 -2.57 -5.30 0.68
N PRO A 133 -1.29 -5.45 0.30
CA PRO A 133 -0.86 -5.29 -1.09
C PRO A 133 -1.41 -6.40 -1.99
N THR A 134 -1.79 -6.03 -3.22
CA THR A 134 -2.20 -6.94 -4.28
C THR A 134 -1.24 -6.92 -5.47
N THR A 135 -0.07 -6.32 -5.29
CA THR A 135 1.04 -6.22 -6.25
C THR A 135 2.37 -6.46 -5.55
N CYS A 136 3.42 -6.79 -6.30
CA CYS A 136 4.74 -7.14 -5.77
C CYS A 136 5.78 -6.11 -6.23
N GLY A 137 5.58 -4.80 -6.00
CA GLY A 137 6.49 -3.82 -6.58
C GLY A 137 6.66 -2.54 -5.79
N THR A 138 5.56 -1.91 -5.41
CA THR A 138 5.60 -0.53 -4.90
C THR A 138 6.08 -0.40 -3.46
N GLY A 139 5.94 -1.44 -2.64
CA GLY A 139 6.24 -1.37 -1.20
C GLY A 139 5.40 -0.33 -0.44
N SER A 140 4.27 0.12 -1.03
CA SER A 140 3.48 1.20 -0.44
C SER A 140 2.93 0.84 0.94
N GLU A 141 2.79 -0.44 1.26
CA GLU A 141 2.40 -0.94 2.59
C GLU A 141 3.44 -0.70 3.68
N ALA A 142 4.66 -0.28 3.32
CA ALA A 142 5.75 -0.05 4.28
C ALA A 142 6.36 1.35 4.21
N THR A 143 5.93 2.19 3.26
CA THR A 143 6.57 3.48 2.97
C THR A 143 5.81 4.67 3.53
N CYS A 144 6.52 5.79 3.72
CA CYS A 144 5.99 7.08 4.21
C CYS A 144 5.65 8.06 3.08
N ASN A 145 5.67 7.63 1.83
CA ASN A 145 5.36 8.47 0.67
C ASN A 145 4.03 8.08 0.03
N ALA A 146 3.43 9.01 -0.66
CA ALA A 146 2.29 8.81 -1.54
C ALA A 146 2.48 9.62 -2.82
N ILE A 147 2.19 8.99 -3.97
CA ILE A 147 2.39 9.59 -5.29
C ILE A 147 1.04 10.05 -5.84
N VAL A 148 0.98 11.29 -6.30
CA VAL A 148 -0.20 11.85 -6.98
C VAL A 148 0.18 12.47 -8.31
N ALA A 149 -0.70 12.36 -9.30
CA ALA A 149 -0.56 13.08 -10.56
C ALA A 149 -0.97 14.54 -10.39
N ILE A 150 -0.24 15.43 -11.06
CA ILE A 150 -0.55 16.86 -11.19
C ILE A 150 -0.89 17.09 -12.67
N PRO A 151 -2.17 17.02 -13.05
CA PRO A 151 -2.59 17.08 -14.45
C PRO A 151 -2.12 18.35 -15.17
N GLU A 152 -2.15 19.48 -14.46
CA GLU A 152 -1.78 20.80 -15.02
C GLU A 152 -0.28 20.88 -15.40
N GLU A 153 0.55 20.12 -14.71
CA GLU A 153 2.00 20.07 -14.96
C GLU A 153 2.42 18.84 -15.76
N SER A 154 1.49 17.87 -16.00
CA SER A 154 1.78 16.59 -16.64
C SER A 154 2.91 15.80 -15.93
N VAL A 155 2.98 15.88 -14.60
CA VAL A 155 3.99 15.20 -13.78
C VAL A 155 3.32 14.44 -12.63
N LYS A 156 4.08 13.54 -12.01
CA LYS A 156 3.74 12.92 -10.73
C LYS A 156 4.64 13.52 -9.64
N LYS A 157 4.05 13.80 -8.48
CA LYS A 157 4.79 14.29 -7.31
C LYS A 157 4.56 13.38 -6.11
N GLY A 158 5.62 13.14 -5.36
CA GLY A 158 5.57 12.41 -4.10
C GLY A 158 5.38 13.37 -2.92
N ILE A 159 4.44 13.04 -2.06
CA ILE A 159 4.31 13.64 -0.73
C ILE A 159 4.97 12.69 0.25
N VAL A 160 5.89 13.19 1.07
CA VAL A 160 6.65 12.38 2.04
C VAL A 160 6.39 12.88 3.44
N ASN A 161 5.76 12.04 4.27
CA ASN A 161 5.50 12.34 5.67
C ASN A 161 5.38 11.05 6.49
N ASP A 162 6.08 10.98 7.61
CA ASP A 162 6.06 9.80 8.50
C ASP A 162 4.66 9.42 9.01
N ALA A 163 3.73 10.38 9.08
CA ALA A 163 2.35 10.13 9.44
C ALA A 163 1.62 9.21 8.43
N MET A 164 2.17 9.04 7.22
CA MET A 164 1.62 8.15 6.20
C MET A 164 2.12 6.71 6.30
N ILE A 165 3.13 6.42 7.13
CA ILE A 165 3.53 5.03 7.38
C ILE A 165 2.31 4.26 7.90
N PRO A 166 1.95 3.12 7.27
CA PRO A 166 0.83 2.30 7.74
C PRO A 166 1.07 1.81 9.16
N ASP A 167 0.01 1.71 9.96
CA ASP A 167 0.10 1.15 11.31
C ASP A 167 0.30 -0.36 11.24
N TYR A 168 -0.36 -1.02 10.28
CA TYR A 168 -0.29 -2.45 10.05
C TYR A 168 -0.09 -2.75 8.56
N ALA A 169 0.80 -3.70 8.26
CA ALA A 169 0.92 -4.33 6.95
C ALA A 169 0.54 -5.81 7.07
N VAL A 170 -0.22 -6.32 6.10
CA VAL A 170 -0.65 -7.72 6.03
C VAL A 170 -0.28 -8.27 4.66
N LEU A 171 0.80 -9.02 4.60
CA LEU A 171 1.39 -9.55 3.39
C LEU A 171 0.93 -11.01 3.20
N ASP A 172 -0.27 -11.16 2.64
CA ASP A 172 -0.88 -12.47 2.37
C ASP A 172 -0.69 -12.87 0.91
N PRO A 173 0.06 -13.93 0.59
CA PRO A 173 0.24 -14.39 -0.78
C PRO A 173 -1.06 -14.69 -1.54
N LEU A 174 -2.16 -14.95 -0.83
CA LEU A 174 -3.46 -15.15 -1.47
C LEU A 174 -3.95 -13.92 -2.23
N THR A 175 -3.52 -12.70 -1.82
CA THR A 175 -3.91 -11.46 -2.50
C THR A 175 -3.29 -11.30 -3.89
N ILE A 176 -2.19 -12.01 -4.16
CA ILE A 176 -1.48 -11.97 -5.44
C ILE A 176 -1.55 -13.30 -6.22
N ARG A 177 -2.30 -14.28 -5.69
CA ARG A 177 -2.38 -15.63 -6.29
C ARG A 177 -2.74 -15.59 -7.77
N HIS A 178 -3.75 -14.80 -8.14
CA HIS A 178 -4.25 -14.67 -9.51
C HIS A 178 -3.77 -13.40 -10.22
N LEU A 179 -2.65 -12.83 -9.76
CA LEU A 179 -2.09 -11.62 -10.38
C LEU A 179 -1.71 -11.90 -11.84
N PRO A 180 -2.22 -11.10 -12.81
CA PRO A 180 -1.92 -11.30 -14.23
C PRO A 180 -0.41 -11.21 -14.52
N LYS A 181 0.10 -12.05 -15.43
CA LYS A 181 1.52 -12.09 -15.81
C LYS A 181 2.11 -10.71 -16.15
N ALA A 182 1.35 -9.88 -16.88
CA ALA A 182 1.80 -8.53 -17.23
C ALA A 182 2.02 -7.64 -15.99
N ILE A 183 1.19 -7.82 -14.96
CA ILE A 183 1.34 -7.09 -13.68
C ILE A 183 2.51 -7.66 -12.87
N VAL A 184 2.68 -8.99 -12.83
CA VAL A 184 3.86 -9.63 -12.21
C VAL A 184 5.15 -9.06 -12.82
N ALA A 185 5.24 -9.01 -14.15
CA ALA A 185 6.41 -8.47 -14.84
C ALA A 185 6.64 -6.99 -14.51
N ALA A 186 5.60 -6.16 -14.67
CA ALA A 186 5.71 -4.71 -14.46
C ALA A 186 6.11 -4.38 -13.02
N THR A 187 5.42 -4.98 -12.03
CA THR A 187 5.69 -4.69 -10.62
C THR A 187 6.98 -5.33 -10.11
N GLY A 188 7.36 -6.51 -10.63
CA GLY A 188 8.64 -7.11 -10.28
C GLY A 188 9.85 -6.34 -10.83
N VAL A 189 9.72 -5.77 -12.04
CA VAL A 189 10.75 -4.85 -12.58
C VAL A 189 10.76 -3.52 -11.81
N ASP A 190 9.62 -3.03 -11.37
CA ASP A 190 9.51 -1.86 -10.50
C ASP A 190 10.25 -2.09 -9.16
N ALA A 191 10.02 -3.24 -8.52
CA ALA A 191 10.77 -3.64 -7.33
C ALA A 191 12.29 -3.69 -7.59
N LEU A 192 12.70 -4.23 -8.75
CA LEU A 192 14.12 -4.25 -9.14
C LEU A 192 14.69 -2.83 -9.29
N ALA A 193 13.94 -1.93 -9.92
CA ALA A 193 14.34 -0.53 -10.04
C ALA A 193 14.53 0.11 -8.66
N HIS A 194 13.61 -0.10 -7.74
CA HIS A 194 13.69 0.43 -6.37
C HIS A 194 14.93 -0.08 -5.61
N VAL A 195 15.27 -1.37 -5.68
CA VAL A 195 16.46 -1.89 -5.00
C VAL A 195 17.76 -1.34 -5.62
N VAL A 196 17.78 -1.14 -6.95
CA VAL A 196 18.92 -0.49 -7.63
C VAL A 196 19.03 0.96 -7.19
N GLU A 197 17.94 1.72 -7.19
CA GLU A 197 17.92 3.11 -6.72
C GLU A 197 18.35 3.22 -5.26
N CYS A 198 17.87 2.35 -4.39
CA CYS A 198 18.25 2.31 -2.98
C CYS A 198 19.75 2.09 -2.84
N TYR A 199 20.33 1.13 -3.57
CA TYR A 199 21.74 0.78 -3.49
C TYR A 199 22.65 1.88 -4.05
N THR A 200 22.23 2.54 -5.13
CA THR A 200 23.03 3.59 -5.82
C THR A 200 22.77 4.99 -5.28
N SER A 201 21.84 5.16 -4.35
CA SER A 201 21.49 6.46 -3.76
C SER A 201 22.68 7.08 -3.02
N LEU A 202 22.84 8.39 -3.11
CA LEU A 202 23.79 9.15 -2.28
C LEU A 202 23.46 9.10 -0.78
N LYS A 203 22.25 8.65 -0.42
CA LYS A 203 21.80 8.44 0.96
C LYS A 203 21.92 6.98 1.40
N ALA A 204 22.45 6.10 0.54
CA ALA A 204 22.62 4.70 0.86
C ALA A 204 23.51 4.50 2.10
N THR A 205 23.22 3.48 2.86
CA THR A 205 23.95 3.08 4.05
C THR A 205 24.21 1.58 4.00
N ASP A 206 25.17 1.08 4.76
CA ASP A 206 25.40 -0.37 4.87
C ASP A 206 24.12 -1.10 5.28
N PHE A 207 23.29 -0.48 6.11
CA PHE A 207 22.02 -1.03 6.54
C PHE A 207 21.01 -1.13 5.38
N SER A 208 20.79 -0.05 4.62
CA SER A 208 19.88 -0.08 3.45
C SER A 208 20.40 -1.01 2.35
N ASN A 209 21.73 -1.10 2.19
CA ASN A 209 22.37 -1.96 1.19
C ASN A 209 22.13 -3.46 1.46
N MET A 210 22.03 -3.87 2.73
CA MET A 210 21.66 -5.25 3.08
C MET A 210 20.29 -5.64 2.53
N PHE A 211 19.28 -4.75 2.67
CA PHE A 211 17.95 -4.97 2.11
C PHE A 211 17.98 -4.95 0.59
N ALA A 212 18.64 -3.95 -0.01
CA ALA A 212 18.70 -3.80 -1.46
C ALA A 212 19.37 -5.03 -2.12
N LEU A 213 20.50 -5.50 -1.61
CA LEU A 213 21.20 -6.67 -2.15
C LEU A 213 20.39 -7.97 -1.97
N THR A 214 19.79 -8.15 -0.80
CA THR A 214 18.94 -9.32 -0.54
C THR A 214 17.70 -9.29 -1.43
N GLY A 215 17.03 -8.13 -1.55
CA GLY A 215 15.88 -7.94 -2.42
C GLY A 215 16.22 -8.20 -3.88
N ALA A 216 17.31 -7.63 -4.39
CA ALA A 216 17.77 -7.88 -5.76
C ALA A 216 17.97 -9.38 -6.02
N LYS A 217 18.67 -10.08 -5.14
CA LYS A 217 18.87 -11.54 -5.27
C LYS A 217 17.55 -12.29 -5.37
N LEU A 218 16.63 -12.03 -4.44
CA LEU A 218 15.33 -12.71 -4.41
C LEU A 218 14.49 -12.39 -5.64
N ILE A 219 14.52 -11.16 -6.16
CA ILE A 219 13.83 -10.77 -7.39
C ILE A 219 14.42 -11.55 -8.58
N PHE A 220 15.75 -11.60 -8.74
CA PHE A 220 16.40 -12.34 -9.83
C PHE A 220 16.11 -13.84 -9.77
N GLU A 221 16.03 -14.44 -8.60
CA GLU A 221 15.75 -15.85 -8.42
C GLU A 221 14.28 -16.21 -8.69
N ASN A 222 13.33 -15.28 -8.49
CA ASN A 222 11.91 -15.59 -8.45
C ASN A 222 11.07 -14.91 -9.52
N LEU A 223 11.47 -13.77 -10.11
CA LEU A 223 10.61 -13.02 -11.02
C LEU A 223 10.25 -13.80 -12.27
N VAL A 224 11.23 -14.47 -12.89
CA VAL A 224 10.98 -15.27 -14.10
C VAL A 224 10.10 -16.47 -13.78
N ARG A 225 10.35 -17.16 -12.66
CA ARG A 225 9.53 -18.28 -12.17
C ARG A 225 8.08 -17.85 -11.98
N ALA A 226 7.85 -16.75 -11.23
CA ALA A 226 6.50 -16.23 -10.98
C ALA A 226 5.77 -15.76 -12.24
N TYR A 227 6.51 -15.31 -13.25
CA TYR A 227 5.97 -14.92 -14.55
C TYR A 227 5.61 -16.13 -15.43
N GLU A 228 6.48 -17.12 -15.50
CA GLU A 228 6.27 -18.31 -16.36
C GLU A 228 5.22 -19.24 -15.78
N ASP A 229 5.28 -19.51 -14.47
CA ASP A 229 4.34 -20.36 -13.75
C ASP A 229 3.42 -19.54 -12.83
N PRO A 230 2.14 -19.34 -13.22
CA PRO A 230 1.18 -18.62 -12.38
C PRO A 230 0.85 -19.32 -11.04
N ASP A 231 1.13 -20.61 -10.93
CA ASP A 231 0.86 -21.40 -9.73
C ASP A 231 2.08 -21.56 -8.80
N ASP A 232 3.25 -21.02 -9.19
CA ASP A 232 4.44 -20.96 -8.33
C ASP A 232 4.24 -19.93 -7.21
N MET A 233 3.51 -20.36 -6.18
CA MET A 233 3.21 -19.53 -5.02
C MET A 233 4.45 -19.23 -4.16
N GLU A 234 5.49 -20.07 -4.21
CA GLU A 234 6.75 -19.80 -3.53
C GLU A 234 7.42 -18.56 -4.14
N ALA A 235 7.58 -18.55 -5.48
CA ALA A 235 8.17 -17.43 -6.18
C ALA A 235 7.36 -16.13 -5.99
N LYS A 236 6.02 -16.20 -6.09
CA LYS A 236 5.14 -15.06 -5.83
C LYS A 236 5.27 -14.53 -4.41
N THR A 237 5.31 -15.42 -3.43
CA THR A 237 5.49 -15.05 -2.02
C THR A 237 6.82 -14.32 -1.80
N CYS A 238 7.90 -14.84 -2.40
CA CYS A 238 9.20 -14.17 -2.34
C CYS A 238 9.13 -12.75 -2.91
N LEU A 239 8.50 -12.57 -4.07
CA LEU A 239 8.35 -11.24 -4.68
C LEU A 239 7.51 -10.29 -3.80
N LEU A 240 6.44 -10.78 -3.18
CA LEU A 240 5.62 -9.97 -2.27
C LEU A 240 6.43 -9.43 -1.08
N TYR A 241 7.34 -10.25 -0.55
CA TYR A 241 8.14 -9.88 0.62
C TYR A 241 9.39 -9.04 0.28
N THR A 242 9.76 -8.96 -0.99
CA THR A 242 10.92 -8.18 -1.46
C THR A 242 10.56 -6.83 -2.04
N SER A 243 9.28 -6.47 -2.00
CA SER A 243 8.84 -5.13 -2.36
C SER A 243 9.41 -4.15 -1.33
N PRO A 244 10.35 -3.27 -1.73
CA PRO A 244 11.11 -2.43 -0.82
C PRO A 244 10.28 -1.28 -0.24
#